data_c11bc915ac867d36ddbc90ce8ec965e6
#
_entry.id   c11bc915ac867d36ddbc90ce8ec965e6
#
_cell.length_a   1.000
_cell.length_b   1.000
_cell.length_c   1.000
_cell.angle_alpha   90.00
_cell.angle_beta   90.00
_cell.angle_gamma   90.00
#
_symmetry.space_group_name_H-M   'P 1'
#
loop_
_entity.id
_entity.type
_entity.pdbx_description
1 polymer ?
#
loop_
_entity_poly.entity_id
_entity_poly.type
_entity_poly.pdbx_seq_one_letter_code
_entity_poly.pdbx_strand_id
1 'polypeptide(L)'
;MEGSNRTVAAVILDLLAKEGVEKAFGIPGVHNLGFWNALSKERPEIVSVRHEQSCVYAADGLSRATGKLAVAITTTGPGAANTLGAFGEAAISGSHVLLISSEAPIKNRSTQGARGILHEMDDQSALFSPLAKRVTIDNEELVLAKSCRSADEAIATVVDFLKCLSVAPVGAGYIGVPADVLNQEFVGQIPQPSDRVMAFLGKLENEIIDLNPVMRLLTESKKIGIWAGGGATSVSSEIAELSNHFSAPIFTSFAGRGIGSASKNYLSIPIHEAEAENLLSECEILLIFGSQLDGMNTKNWSIKFPKKLVLFDANPRVALRNISADVVIESSKLAMIISELLKLEGRDQWADAAKISTETRKRVSLSDKGKAGMTLVSAIEKSWPIENNIVCDMAISGYWTGVYLHTNRPRQIAYPVGWGTLGFGLPASLGPSSTGLATLLVCGDGGIAFGLGELATVAQEQLPLTILLHDDGGYGMLRFDQQVMHHPERGVNLFNPNWKVLAQSFGIEFVDSDLNKLPEVLAKRSVSSAPAIVLITESLYPPKSTSPRWSEE
;
A
#
# COMPACT_ATOMS: atom_id res chain seq x y z
N MET A 1 -3.70 43.90 -0.51
CA MET A 1 -3.51 42.48 -0.12
C MET A 1 -2.55 42.47 1.04
N GLU A 2 -3.10 42.40 2.24
CA GLU A 2 -2.35 42.34 3.49
C GLU A 2 -1.45 41.10 3.48
N GLY A 3 -0.23 41.27 3.93
CA GLY A 3 0.79 40.22 3.91
C GLY A 3 0.31 39.01 4.71
N SER A 4 -0.04 37.93 4.02
CA SER A 4 -0.24 36.64 4.67
C SER A 4 1.08 36.30 5.32
N ASN A 5 1.10 36.14 6.65
CA ASN A 5 2.24 35.61 7.39
C ASN A 5 2.70 34.31 6.73
N ARG A 6 3.78 34.40 5.96
CA ARG A 6 4.35 33.28 5.20
C ARG A 6 5.25 32.48 6.16
N THR A 7 4.62 31.77 7.11
CA THR A 7 5.35 30.90 8.04
C THR A 7 5.95 29.70 7.32
N VAL A 8 6.97 29.08 7.92
CA VAL A 8 7.56 27.83 7.40
C VAL A 8 6.49 26.74 7.20
N ALA A 9 5.56 26.60 8.15
CA ALA A 9 4.43 25.68 8.04
C ALA A 9 3.56 26.00 6.80
N ALA A 10 3.27 27.28 6.55
CA ALA A 10 2.52 27.73 5.39
C ALA A 10 3.24 27.38 4.07
N VAL A 11 4.54 27.63 3.99
CA VAL A 11 5.36 27.31 2.81
C VAL A 11 5.42 25.80 2.56
N ILE A 12 5.54 24.98 3.62
CA ILE A 12 5.48 23.51 3.48
C ILE A 12 4.14 23.10 2.88
N LEU A 13 3.01 23.59 3.39
CA LEU A 13 1.69 23.27 2.84
C LEU A 13 1.55 23.73 1.38
N ASP A 14 2.08 24.90 1.02
CA ASP A 14 2.09 25.38 -0.37
C ASP A 14 2.90 24.48 -1.30
N LEU A 15 4.04 23.94 -0.83
CA LEU A 15 4.85 22.97 -1.59
C LEU A 15 4.10 21.66 -1.79
N LEU A 16 3.43 21.16 -0.75
CA LEU A 16 2.59 19.96 -0.85
C LEU A 16 1.44 20.14 -1.84
N ALA A 17 0.76 21.30 -1.80
CA ALA A 17 -0.30 21.62 -2.76
C ALA A 17 0.21 21.63 -4.21
N LYS A 18 1.41 22.15 -4.47
CA LYS A 18 2.05 22.14 -5.79
C LYS A 18 2.34 20.73 -6.32
N GLU A 19 2.63 19.79 -5.43
CA GLU A 19 2.81 18.38 -5.78
C GLU A 19 1.47 17.61 -5.87
N GLY A 20 0.34 18.32 -5.80
CA GLY A 20 -1.01 17.76 -5.97
C GLY A 20 -1.56 17.06 -4.73
N VAL A 21 -1.01 17.34 -3.55
CA VAL A 21 -1.58 16.87 -2.29
C VAL A 21 -2.81 17.72 -1.96
N GLU A 22 -3.99 17.11 -2.01
CA GLU A 22 -5.26 17.75 -1.68
C GLU A 22 -5.65 17.56 -0.23
N LYS A 23 -5.28 16.38 0.34
CA LYS A 23 -5.59 16.01 1.72
C LYS A 23 -4.36 15.47 2.44
N ALA A 24 -4.24 15.82 3.71
CA ALA A 24 -3.30 15.24 4.66
C ALA A 24 -4.08 14.67 5.85
N PHE A 25 -3.46 13.80 6.63
CA PHE A 25 -4.08 13.21 7.83
C PHE A 25 -3.25 13.58 9.04
N GLY A 26 -3.91 14.09 10.09
CA GLY A 26 -3.15 14.62 11.21
C GLY A 26 -3.89 14.70 12.52
N ILE A 27 -3.14 14.95 13.60
CA ILE A 27 -3.65 15.28 14.92
C ILE A 27 -2.96 16.57 15.40
N PRO A 28 -3.73 17.60 15.83
CA PRO A 28 -3.15 18.80 16.40
C PRO A 28 -2.51 18.51 17.76
N GLY A 29 -1.36 19.12 17.99
CA GLY A 29 -0.67 19.18 19.26
C GLY A 29 0.02 20.53 19.41
N VAL A 30 0.42 20.90 20.61
CA VAL A 30 1.00 22.24 20.87
C VAL A 30 2.16 22.58 19.93
N HIS A 31 2.98 21.59 19.57
CA HIS A 31 4.18 21.80 18.78
C HIS A 31 3.93 21.87 17.26
N ASN A 32 2.82 21.37 16.75
CA ASN A 32 2.51 21.37 15.32
C ASN A 32 1.31 22.25 14.94
N LEU A 33 0.77 23.05 15.88
CA LEU A 33 -0.35 23.99 15.61
C LEU A 33 -0.07 24.96 14.46
N GLY A 34 1.21 25.21 14.14
CA GLY A 34 1.59 26.03 12.99
C GLY A 34 0.97 25.56 11.67
N PHE A 35 0.78 24.25 11.47
CA PHE A 35 0.11 23.72 10.28
C PHE A 35 -1.38 24.05 10.26
N TRP A 36 -2.09 23.90 11.39
CA TRP A 36 -3.53 24.24 11.49
C TRP A 36 -3.77 25.73 11.35
N ASN A 37 -2.88 26.56 11.90
CA ASN A 37 -2.95 28.02 11.76
C ASN A 37 -2.68 28.49 10.31
N ALA A 38 -1.99 27.67 9.53
CA ALA A 38 -1.65 27.95 8.14
C ALA A 38 -2.67 27.41 7.12
N LEU A 39 -3.76 26.74 7.56
CA LEU A 39 -4.77 26.20 6.64
C LEU A 39 -5.46 27.31 5.83
N SER A 40 -5.69 27.05 4.57
CA SER A 40 -6.44 27.88 3.64
C SER A 40 -7.07 27.01 2.54
N LYS A 41 -7.91 27.62 1.68
CA LYS A 41 -8.56 26.90 0.58
C LYS A 41 -7.59 26.40 -0.49
N GLU A 42 -6.42 27.02 -0.59
CA GLU A 42 -5.38 26.71 -1.58
C GLU A 42 -4.40 25.65 -1.09
N ARG A 43 -4.50 25.22 0.18
CA ARG A 43 -3.62 24.26 0.84
C ARG A 43 -4.32 22.95 1.12
N PRO A 44 -3.58 21.85 1.33
CA PRO A 44 -4.19 20.57 1.67
C PRO A 44 -5.11 20.69 2.88
N GLU A 45 -6.28 20.10 2.79
CA GLU A 45 -7.16 19.90 3.93
C GLU A 45 -6.52 18.87 4.88
N ILE A 46 -6.56 19.12 6.20
CA ILE A 46 -6.09 18.15 7.18
C ILE A 46 -7.29 17.44 7.80
N VAL A 47 -7.47 16.17 7.46
CA VAL A 47 -8.45 15.28 8.10
C VAL A 47 -7.93 14.89 9.48
N SER A 48 -8.68 15.25 10.52
CA SER A 48 -8.30 14.97 11.91
C SER A 48 -8.71 13.58 12.33
N VAL A 49 -7.72 12.72 12.57
CA VAL A 49 -7.91 11.34 13.06
C VAL A 49 -7.86 11.28 14.60
N ARG A 50 -7.96 10.08 15.19
CA ARG A 50 -8.04 9.91 16.66
C ARG A 50 -6.79 9.30 17.28
N HIS A 51 -5.89 8.76 16.44
CA HIS A 51 -4.60 8.21 16.88
C HIS A 51 -3.53 8.50 15.81
N GLU A 52 -2.29 8.78 16.21
CA GLU A 52 -1.21 9.14 15.27
C GLU A 52 -0.87 8.02 14.29
N GLN A 53 -0.97 6.79 14.71
CA GLN A 53 -0.82 5.63 13.81
C GLN A 53 -1.79 5.71 12.64
N SER A 54 -3.03 6.16 12.90
CA SER A 54 -4.06 6.31 11.88
C SER A 54 -3.73 7.38 10.84
N CYS A 55 -2.95 8.42 11.20
CA CYS A 55 -2.47 9.41 10.23
C CYS A 55 -1.71 8.73 9.08
N VAL A 56 -0.77 7.86 9.44
CA VAL A 56 0.10 7.21 8.47
C VAL A 56 -0.64 6.09 7.72
N TYR A 57 -1.48 5.31 8.39
CA TYR A 57 -2.31 4.32 7.69
C TYR A 57 -3.29 4.96 6.71
N ALA A 58 -3.92 6.09 7.06
CA ALA A 58 -4.80 6.82 6.15
C ALA A 58 -4.04 7.35 4.93
N ALA A 59 -2.84 7.91 5.14
CA ALA A 59 -1.94 8.31 4.06
C ALA A 59 -1.52 7.11 3.20
N ASP A 60 -1.17 5.97 3.81
CA ASP A 60 -0.82 4.74 3.11
C ASP A 60 -1.99 4.22 2.26
N GLY A 61 -3.20 4.14 2.84
CA GLY A 61 -4.40 3.74 2.11
C GLY A 61 -4.72 4.64 0.92
N LEU A 62 -4.58 5.96 1.08
CA LEU A 62 -4.75 6.93 -0.01
C LEU A 62 -3.69 6.72 -1.10
N SER A 63 -2.42 6.55 -0.72
CA SER A 63 -1.33 6.30 -1.66
C SER A 63 -1.54 4.99 -2.45
N ARG A 64 -1.94 3.91 -1.78
CA ARG A 64 -2.23 2.63 -2.44
C ARG A 64 -3.37 2.74 -3.44
N ALA A 65 -4.44 3.46 -3.09
CA ALA A 65 -5.61 3.64 -3.95
C ALA A 65 -5.32 4.54 -5.17
N THR A 66 -4.51 5.60 -4.99
CA THR A 66 -4.32 6.65 -6.00
C THR A 66 -2.96 6.60 -6.71
N GLY A 67 -1.93 6.04 -6.06
CA GLY A 67 -0.53 6.11 -6.51
C GLY A 67 0.13 7.46 -6.27
N LYS A 68 -0.59 8.44 -5.74
CA LYS A 68 -0.09 9.78 -5.46
C LYS A 68 0.63 9.85 -4.12
N LEU A 69 1.43 10.89 -3.94
CA LEU A 69 1.98 11.25 -2.64
C LEU A 69 0.86 11.53 -1.65
N ALA A 70 0.93 10.88 -0.49
CA ALA A 70 0.02 11.13 0.63
C ALA A 70 0.82 11.56 1.87
N VAL A 71 0.21 12.40 2.70
CA VAL A 71 0.91 13.10 3.79
C VAL A 71 0.25 12.84 5.13
N ALA A 72 1.07 12.52 6.12
CA ALA A 72 0.70 12.45 7.52
C ALA A 72 1.39 13.56 8.32
N ILE A 73 0.68 14.18 9.26
CA ILE A 73 1.19 15.30 10.09
C ILE A 73 0.95 14.97 11.56
N THR A 74 2.03 14.88 12.35
CA THR A 74 1.95 14.55 13.78
C THR A 74 2.74 15.53 14.66
N THR A 75 2.51 15.43 15.96
CA THR A 75 3.26 16.21 16.94
C THR A 75 4.56 15.50 17.36
N THR A 76 5.29 16.14 18.23
CA THR A 76 6.63 15.78 18.74
C THR A 76 6.61 14.52 19.62
N GLY A 77 7.72 13.81 19.67
CA GLY A 77 7.97 12.73 20.64
C GLY A 77 7.00 11.57 20.50
N PRO A 78 6.08 11.35 21.47
CA PRO A 78 5.11 10.25 21.39
C PRO A 78 4.22 10.33 20.16
N GLY A 79 3.88 11.54 19.66
CA GLY A 79 3.11 11.72 18.46
C GLY A 79 3.82 11.20 17.19
N ALA A 80 5.14 11.36 17.12
CA ALA A 80 5.95 10.74 16.07
C ALA A 80 6.13 9.24 16.32
N ALA A 81 6.50 8.83 17.53
CA ALA A 81 6.79 7.43 17.87
C ALA A 81 5.59 6.50 17.67
N ASN A 82 4.36 6.95 17.97
CA ASN A 82 3.13 6.19 17.75
C ASN A 82 2.88 5.85 16.27
N THR A 83 3.52 6.53 15.33
CA THR A 83 3.36 6.26 13.90
C THR A 83 4.25 5.13 13.38
N LEU A 84 5.23 4.67 14.15
CA LEU A 84 6.33 3.84 13.65
C LEU A 84 5.85 2.52 13.03
N GLY A 85 4.86 1.85 13.64
CA GLY A 85 4.29 0.62 13.08
C GLY A 85 3.63 0.84 11.71
N ALA A 86 2.86 1.91 11.58
CA ALA A 86 2.22 2.28 10.32
C ALA A 86 3.23 2.76 9.27
N PHE A 87 4.25 3.51 9.69
CA PHE A 87 5.34 3.94 8.82
C PHE A 87 6.11 2.74 8.25
N GLY A 88 6.35 1.72 9.09
CA GLY A 88 6.99 0.47 8.67
C GLY A 88 6.17 -0.28 7.62
N GLU A 89 4.85 -0.41 7.81
CA GLU A 89 3.95 -1.00 6.80
C GLU A 89 4.02 -0.24 5.48
N ALA A 90 3.89 1.09 5.50
CA ALA A 90 3.96 1.92 4.31
C ALA A 90 5.33 1.82 3.60
N ALA A 91 6.42 1.86 4.36
CA ALA A 91 7.78 1.82 3.84
C ALA A 91 8.10 0.49 3.14
N ILE A 92 7.78 -0.65 3.78
CA ILE A 92 8.06 -1.98 3.24
C ILE A 92 7.14 -2.31 2.06
N SER A 93 5.92 -1.81 2.07
CA SER A 93 5.00 -1.93 0.91
C SER A 93 5.39 -1.02 -0.26
N GLY A 94 6.34 -0.10 -0.08
CA GLY A 94 6.71 0.87 -1.12
C GLY A 94 5.60 1.89 -1.40
N SER A 95 4.86 2.32 -0.37
CA SER A 95 3.82 3.34 -0.50
C SER A 95 4.43 4.75 -0.55
N HIS A 96 3.86 5.62 -1.36
CA HIS A 96 4.33 6.99 -1.55
C HIS A 96 3.80 7.89 -0.43
N VAL A 97 4.46 7.86 0.74
CA VAL A 97 4.02 8.54 1.97
C VAL A 97 5.11 9.48 2.49
N LEU A 98 4.72 10.70 2.88
CA LEU A 98 5.56 11.62 3.63
C LEU A 98 4.95 11.86 5.01
N LEU A 99 5.69 11.48 6.05
CA LEU A 99 5.38 11.82 7.43
C LEU A 99 6.14 13.09 7.83
N ILE A 100 5.41 14.12 8.25
CA ILE A 100 5.97 15.36 8.78
C ILE A 100 5.58 15.44 10.26
N SER A 101 6.58 15.48 11.15
CA SER A 101 6.35 15.66 12.58
C SER A 101 6.98 16.96 13.08
N SER A 102 6.33 17.60 14.05
CA SER A 102 7.06 18.63 14.79
C SER A 102 8.12 18.01 15.69
N GLU A 103 9.07 18.82 16.13
CA GLU A 103 10.08 18.46 17.10
C GLU A 103 10.16 19.51 18.22
N ALA A 104 10.82 19.18 19.33
CA ALA A 104 11.06 20.11 20.42
C ALA A 104 11.74 21.39 19.90
N PRO A 105 11.35 22.58 20.40
CA PRO A 105 11.92 23.86 19.96
C PRO A 105 13.44 23.90 20.10
N ILE A 106 14.14 24.41 19.09
CA ILE A 106 15.61 24.50 19.07
C ILE A 106 16.13 25.31 20.25
N LYS A 107 15.47 26.44 20.55
CA LYS A 107 15.86 27.31 21.68
C LYS A 107 15.91 26.60 23.03
N ASN A 108 15.23 25.48 23.16
CA ASN A 108 15.17 24.71 24.40
C ASN A 108 16.14 23.53 24.42
N ARG A 109 16.70 23.15 23.27
CA ARG A 109 17.63 22.00 23.14
C ARG A 109 19.03 22.33 23.70
N SER A 110 19.77 21.31 24.07
CA SER A 110 21.15 21.40 24.48
C SER A 110 22.05 20.68 23.47
N THR A 111 23.28 21.17 23.32
CA THR A 111 24.33 20.47 22.56
C THR A 111 24.93 19.29 23.33
N GLN A 112 24.58 19.13 24.60
CA GLN A 112 25.09 18.08 25.49
C GLN A 112 24.12 16.90 25.68
N GLY A 113 23.02 16.85 24.90
CA GLY A 113 21.99 15.83 24.99
C GLY A 113 20.67 16.34 25.54
N ALA A 114 19.72 15.43 25.73
CA ALA A 114 18.39 15.75 26.22
C ALA A 114 18.41 16.38 27.62
N ARG A 115 17.58 17.41 27.83
CA ARG A 115 17.48 18.17 29.08
C ARG A 115 16.25 17.79 29.90
N GLY A 116 15.42 16.84 29.41
CA GLY A 116 14.17 16.46 30.05
C GLY A 116 13.01 17.41 29.71
N ILE A 117 13.08 18.09 28.58
CA ILE A 117 11.95 18.86 28.04
C ILE A 117 10.86 17.86 27.63
N LEU A 118 9.60 18.21 27.92
CA LEU A 118 8.47 17.37 27.53
C LEU A 118 8.51 17.04 26.04
N HIS A 119 8.42 15.74 25.69
CA HIS A 119 8.46 15.19 24.33
C HIS A 119 9.83 15.31 23.63
N GLU A 120 10.90 15.63 24.34
CA GLU A 120 12.24 15.76 23.77
C GLU A 120 12.79 14.38 23.35
N MET A 121 13.44 14.35 22.20
CA MET A 121 14.32 13.28 21.73
C MET A 121 15.60 13.91 21.18
N ASP A 122 16.72 13.22 21.34
CA ASP A 122 18.01 13.69 20.79
C ASP A 122 17.97 13.74 19.27
N ASP A 123 17.48 12.67 18.63
CA ASP A 123 17.27 12.57 17.20
C ASP A 123 15.98 11.80 16.90
N GLN A 124 14.91 12.52 16.58
CA GLN A 124 13.62 11.90 16.26
C GLN A 124 13.65 11.21 14.88
N SER A 125 14.49 11.69 13.94
CA SER A 125 14.62 11.07 12.62
C SER A 125 15.23 9.68 12.66
N ALA A 126 16.02 9.38 13.71
CA ALA A 126 16.62 8.06 13.92
C ALA A 126 15.58 6.94 14.11
N LEU A 127 14.36 7.25 14.55
CA LEU A 127 13.26 6.28 14.62
C LEU A 127 12.87 5.76 13.22
N PHE A 128 12.97 6.60 12.19
CA PHE A 128 12.44 6.35 10.86
C PHE A 128 13.52 6.00 9.84
N SER A 129 14.75 6.45 10.05
CA SER A 129 15.86 6.29 9.10
C SER A 129 16.14 4.86 8.65
N PRO A 130 15.97 3.79 9.48
CA PRO A 130 16.14 2.41 9.03
C PRO A 130 15.10 1.96 8.00
N LEU A 131 13.91 2.57 8.00
CA LEU A 131 12.76 2.22 7.18
C LEU A 131 12.55 3.17 6.00
N ALA A 132 13.02 4.41 6.14
CA ALA A 132 12.82 5.45 5.14
C ALA A 132 13.47 5.08 3.80
N LYS A 133 12.86 5.59 2.73
CA LYS A 133 13.39 5.45 1.37
C LYS A 133 14.84 5.92 1.31
N ARG A 134 15.65 5.16 0.56
CA ARG A 134 17.05 5.47 0.27
C ARG A 134 17.23 5.70 -1.22
N VAL A 135 17.97 6.73 -1.55
CA VAL A 135 18.33 7.06 -2.93
C VAL A 135 19.85 7.11 -3.03
N THR A 136 20.43 6.34 -3.95
CA THR A 136 21.89 6.36 -4.19
C THR A 136 22.23 7.48 -5.16
N ILE A 137 23.00 8.45 -4.72
CA ILE A 137 23.48 9.59 -5.51
C ILE A 137 25.00 9.62 -5.42
N ASP A 138 25.69 9.46 -6.55
CA ASP A 138 27.18 9.49 -6.63
C ASP A 138 27.87 8.53 -5.64
N ASN A 139 27.33 7.30 -5.53
CA ASN A 139 27.76 6.23 -4.61
C ASN A 139 27.54 6.52 -3.11
N GLU A 140 26.82 7.57 -2.76
CA GLU A 140 26.39 7.86 -1.40
C GLU A 140 24.88 7.67 -1.24
N GLU A 141 24.45 7.16 -0.10
CA GLU A 141 23.03 7.03 0.20
C GLU A 141 22.47 8.34 0.79
N LEU A 142 21.41 8.85 0.17
CA LEU A 142 20.54 9.85 0.77
C LEU A 142 19.35 9.11 1.40
N VAL A 143 19.28 9.12 2.72
CA VAL A 143 18.16 8.57 3.50
C VAL A 143 17.10 9.65 3.64
N LEU A 144 15.85 9.37 3.22
CA LEU A 144 14.76 10.34 3.29
C LEU A 144 14.12 10.38 4.69
N ALA A 145 14.96 10.54 5.72
CA ALA A 145 14.57 10.77 7.11
C ALA A 145 15.50 11.82 7.70
N LYS A 146 14.95 12.99 8.07
CA LYS A 146 15.76 14.12 8.55
C LYS A 146 15.06 14.96 9.59
N SER A 147 15.79 15.33 10.64
CA SER A 147 15.45 16.36 11.61
C SER A 147 16.09 17.70 11.20
N CYS A 148 15.27 18.70 10.88
CA CYS A 148 15.72 20.01 10.43
C CYS A 148 16.06 20.93 11.62
N ARG A 149 16.93 21.92 11.41
CA ARG A 149 17.38 22.83 12.48
C ARG A 149 17.15 24.32 12.18
N SER A 150 16.71 24.65 10.96
CA SER A 150 16.41 26.04 10.57
C SER A 150 15.29 26.06 9.54
N ALA A 151 14.72 27.25 9.30
CA ALA A 151 13.70 27.47 8.28
C ALA A 151 14.20 27.12 6.87
N ASP A 152 15.39 27.60 6.51
CA ASP A 152 15.98 27.32 5.20
C ASP A 152 16.24 25.83 5.01
N GLU A 153 16.79 25.16 6.02
CA GLU A 153 17.01 23.71 5.99
C GLU A 153 15.70 22.93 5.84
N ALA A 154 14.65 23.33 6.56
CA ALA A 154 13.34 22.66 6.48
C ALA A 154 12.76 22.76 5.06
N ILE A 155 12.75 23.96 4.48
CA ILE A 155 12.21 24.18 3.13
C ILE A 155 13.07 23.47 2.06
N ALA A 156 14.40 23.56 2.14
CA ALA A 156 15.29 22.84 1.21
C ALA A 156 15.11 21.31 1.31
N THR A 157 14.98 20.78 2.54
CA THR A 157 14.73 19.33 2.76
C THR A 157 13.39 18.90 2.17
N VAL A 158 12.32 19.67 2.36
CA VAL A 158 11.01 19.38 1.76
C VAL A 158 11.12 19.34 0.24
N VAL A 159 11.78 20.33 -0.38
CA VAL A 159 11.95 20.41 -1.85
C VAL A 159 12.72 19.18 -2.36
N ASP A 160 13.85 18.82 -1.75
CA ASP A 160 14.64 17.67 -2.16
C ASP A 160 13.89 16.35 -1.96
N PHE A 161 13.21 16.19 -0.81
CA PHE A 161 12.48 14.95 -0.51
C PHE A 161 11.28 14.75 -1.43
N LEU A 162 10.53 15.79 -1.75
CA LEU A 162 9.42 15.70 -2.70
C LEU A 162 9.90 15.18 -4.07
N LYS A 163 11.04 15.68 -4.57
CA LYS A 163 11.64 15.19 -5.82
C LYS A 163 12.13 13.75 -5.71
N CYS A 164 12.83 13.41 -4.63
CA CYS A 164 13.31 12.05 -4.42
C CYS A 164 12.19 11.04 -4.19
N LEU A 165 11.10 11.42 -3.50
CA LEU A 165 9.95 10.55 -3.27
C LEU A 165 9.18 10.23 -4.55
N SER A 166 9.11 11.15 -5.52
CA SER A 166 8.41 10.95 -6.79
C SER A 166 9.11 9.98 -7.76
N VAL A 167 10.40 9.67 -7.52
CA VAL A 167 11.16 8.74 -8.37
C VAL A 167 10.92 7.30 -7.95
N ALA A 168 10.79 6.39 -8.93
CA ALA A 168 10.69 4.96 -8.66
C ALA A 168 12.02 4.35 -8.16
N PRO A 169 11.97 3.33 -7.27
CA PRO A 169 10.79 2.89 -6.58
C PRO A 169 10.30 3.94 -5.59
N VAL A 170 9.00 4.23 -5.55
CA VAL A 170 8.43 5.12 -4.53
C VAL A 170 8.59 4.52 -3.13
N GLY A 171 8.40 5.31 -2.08
CA GLY A 171 8.58 4.83 -0.72
C GLY A 171 8.17 5.87 0.31
N ALA A 172 8.41 5.58 1.58
CA ALA A 172 8.08 6.48 2.68
C ALA A 172 9.27 7.38 3.06
N GLY A 173 8.96 8.64 3.41
CA GLY A 173 9.92 9.62 3.92
C GLY A 173 9.45 10.25 5.22
N TYR A 174 10.40 10.77 6.00
CA TYR A 174 10.17 11.44 7.27
C TYR A 174 10.88 12.80 7.33
N ILE A 175 10.18 13.82 7.80
CA ILE A 175 10.76 15.14 8.07
C ILE A 175 10.33 15.60 9.47
N GLY A 176 11.31 15.88 10.33
CA GLY A 176 11.12 16.50 11.62
C GLY A 176 11.41 18.00 11.55
N VAL A 177 10.47 18.84 11.98
CA VAL A 177 10.63 20.31 11.99
C VAL A 177 10.36 20.86 13.40
N PRO A 178 11.33 21.57 14.02
CA PRO A 178 11.15 22.12 15.35
C PRO A 178 9.98 23.11 15.41
N ALA A 179 9.24 23.09 16.52
CA ALA A 179 8.01 23.89 16.69
C ALA A 179 8.25 25.40 16.56
N ASP A 180 9.40 25.89 17.02
CA ASP A 180 9.76 27.31 16.86
C ASP A 180 10.14 27.65 15.41
N VAL A 181 10.71 26.71 14.66
CA VAL A 181 11.00 26.85 13.23
C VAL A 181 9.70 26.85 12.41
N LEU A 182 8.73 25.97 12.70
CA LEU A 182 7.43 25.94 12.00
C LEU A 182 6.69 27.28 12.02
N ASN A 183 6.83 28.01 13.12
CA ASN A 183 6.15 29.29 13.33
C ASN A 183 6.97 30.51 12.89
N GLN A 184 8.22 30.33 12.45
CA GLN A 184 9.04 31.43 11.91
C GLN A 184 8.46 31.93 10.58
N GLU A 185 8.57 33.24 10.36
CA GLU A 185 8.32 33.84 9.06
C GLU A 185 9.44 33.42 8.08
N PHE A 186 9.05 32.90 6.93
CA PHE A 186 9.98 32.57 5.87
C PHE A 186 10.08 33.72 4.86
N VAL A 187 11.17 34.47 4.91
CA VAL A 187 11.42 35.64 4.08
C VAL A 187 12.13 35.31 2.78
N GLY A 188 12.71 34.11 2.66
CA GLY A 188 13.50 33.66 1.51
C GLY A 188 12.67 33.33 0.27
N GLN A 189 13.37 33.08 -0.84
CA GLN A 189 12.80 32.43 -2.01
C GLN A 189 12.81 30.91 -1.79
N ILE A 190 11.81 30.21 -2.32
CA ILE A 190 11.79 28.76 -2.31
C ILE A 190 12.98 28.26 -3.15
N PRO A 191 13.91 27.50 -2.58
CA PRO A 191 15.08 27.04 -3.32
C PRO A 191 14.67 26.05 -4.43
N GLN A 192 15.54 25.94 -5.45
CA GLN A 192 15.48 24.80 -6.35
C GLN A 192 15.98 23.55 -5.62
N PRO A 193 15.63 22.33 -6.09
CA PRO A 193 16.25 21.12 -5.59
C PRO A 193 17.79 21.26 -5.60
N SER A 194 18.47 20.66 -4.63
CA SER A 194 19.93 20.74 -4.56
C SER A 194 20.59 20.21 -5.83
N ASP A 195 21.77 20.74 -6.16
CA ASP A 195 22.53 20.31 -7.34
C ASP A 195 22.73 18.80 -7.38
N ARG A 196 22.91 18.18 -6.20
CA ARG A 196 23.05 16.74 -6.04
C ARG A 196 21.76 16.01 -6.49
N VAL A 197 20.59 16.46 -6.07
CA VAL A 197 19.28 15.88 -6.47
C VAL A 197 19.04 16.14 -7.96
N MET A 198 19.34 17.33 -8.47
CA MET A 198 19.18 17.63 -9.90
C MET A 198 20.09 16.77 -10.79
N ALA A 199 21.34 16.55 -10.40
CA ALA A 199 22.25 15.66 -11.11
C ALA A 199 21.73 14.21 -11.13
N PHE A 200 21.19 13.72 -10.02
CA PHE A 200 20.57 12.41 -9.94
C PHE A 200 19.35 12.28 -10.89
N LEU A 201 18.45 13.24 -10.87
CA LEU A 201 17.28 13.24 -11.76
C LEU A 201 17.70 13.26 -13.24
N GLY A 202 18.71 14.08 -13.58
CA GLY A 202 19.27 14.14 -14.93
C GLY A 202 19.90 12.80 -15.39
N LYS A 203 20.52 12.05 -14.49
CA LYS A 203 21.04 10.70 -14.80
C LYS A 203 19.91 9.73 -15.14
N LEU A 204 18.83 9.73 -14.37
CA LEU A 204 17.66 8.87 -14.64
C LEU A 204 16.99 9.23 -15.96
N GLU A 205 16.89 10.52 -16.28
CA GLU A 205 16.29 10.98 -17.53
C GLU A 205 17.10 10.54 -18.75
N ASN A 206 18.44 10.59 -18.67
CA ASN A 206 19.37 10.29 -19.77
C ASN A 206 19.90 8.83 -19.73
N GLU A 207 19.28 7.95 -18.96
CA GLU A 207 19.67 6.54 -18.87
C GLU A 207 19.56 5.84 -20.23
N ILE A 208 20.62 5.13 -20.63
CA ILE A 208 20.68 4.29 -21.82
C ILE A 208 20.50 2.83 -21.39
N ILE A 209 19.54 2.16 -21.99
CA ILE A 209 19.18 0.78 -21.65
C ILE A 209 19.56 -0.15 -22.82
N ASP A 210 20.43 -1.12 -22.54
CA ASP A 210 20.75 -2.20 -23.50
C ASP A 210 19.79 -3.39 -23.32
N LEU A 211 18.89 -3.59 -24.27
CA LEU A 211 17.94 -4.69 -24.30
C LEU A 211 18.41 -5.88 -25.16
N ASN A 212 19.57 -5.84 -25.79
CA ASN A 212 20.06 -6.92 -26.65
C ASN A 212 20.13 -8.29 -25.94
N PRO A 213 20.56 -8.38 -24.65
CA PRO A 213 20.54 -9.66 -23.93
C PRO A 213 19.13 -10.23 -23.78
N VAL A 214 18.14 -9.36 -23.48
CA VAL A 214 16.73 -9.74 -23.35
C VAL A 214 16.16 -10.22 -24.67
N MET A 215 16.40 -9.45 -25.75
CA MET A 215 15.92 -9.76 -27.11
C MET A 215 16.40 -11.13 -27.58
N ARG A 216 17.65 -11.49 -27.30
CA ARG A 216 18.22 -12.82 -27.62
C ARG A 216 17.48 -13.94 -26.89
N LEU A 217 17.29 -13.80 -25.57
CA LEU A 217 16.58 -14.81 -24.78
C LEU A 217 15.13 -14.98 -25.25
N LEU A 218 14.45 -13.90 -25.60
CA LEU A 218 13.08 -13.94 -26.09
C LEU A 218 12.97 -14.58 -27.47
N THR A 219 13.93 -14.32 -28.37
CA THR A 219 13.94 -14.93 -29.71
C THR A 219 14.03 -16.46 -29.64
N GLU A 220 14.76 -16.99 -28.65
CA GLU A 220 14.93 -18.42 -28.43
C GLU A 220 13.78 -19.09 -27.66
N SER A 221 12.86 -18.31 -27.09
CA SER A 221 11.82 -18.82 -26.18
C SER A 221 10.44 -18.76 -26.82
N LYS A 222 9.67 -19.84 -26.66
CA LYS A 222 8.30 -19.95 -27.17
C LYS A 222 7.25 -19.74 -26.08
N LYS A 223 7.48 -20.28 -24.88
CA LYS A 223 6.58 -20.18 -23.74
C LYS A 223 7.04 -19.08 -22.80
N ILE A 224 6.53 -17.88 -23.02
CA ILE A 224 6.86 -16.69 -22.23
C ILE A 224 5.81 -16.53 -21.14
N GLY A 225 6.25 -16.25 -19.90
CA GLY A 225 5.41 -15.81 -18.79
C GLY A 225 5.74 -14.40 -18.36
N ILE A 226 4.78 -13.70 -17.74
CA ILE A 226 4.95 -12.37 -17.17
C ILE A 226 4.61 -12.42 -15.69
N TRP A 227 5.50 -11.88 -14.84
CA TRP A 227 5.23 -11.65 -13.43
C TRP A 227 5.20 -10.14 -13.17
N ALA A 228 4.04 -9.62 -12.75
CA ALA A 228 3.85 -8.22 -12.46
C ALA A 228 3.75 -7.96 -10.95
N GLY A 229 4.68 -7.17 -10.42
CA GLY A 229 4.67 -6.68 -9.05
C GLY A 229 4.16 -5.24 -8.95
N GLY A 230 4.04 -4.71 -7.73
CA GLY A 230 3.54 -3.36 -7.46
C GLY A 230 4.28 -2.23 -8.20
N GLY A 231 5.57 -2.43 -8.51
CA GLY A 231 6.37 -1.47 -9.29
C GLY A 231 5.94 -1.32 -10.76
N ALA A 232 5.17 -2.27 -11.30
CA ALA A 232 4.66 -2.21 -12.67
C ALA A 232 3.26 -1.59 -12.80
N THR A 233 2.71 -1.02 -11.72
CA THR A 233 1.33 -0.49 -11.70
C THR A 233 1.07 0.58 -12.76
N SER A 234 2.05 1.45 -13.03
CA SER A 234 1.92 2.55 -14.00
C SER A 234 1.91 2.09 -15.46
N VAL A 235 2.30 0.84 -15.74
CA VAL A 235 2.40 0.25 -17.08
C VAL A 235 1.44 -0.94 -17.27
N SER A 236 0.30 -0.89 -16.57
CA SER A 236 -0.69 -1.98 -16.60
C SER A 236 -1.25 -2.26 -17.99
N SER A 237 -1.51 -1.23 -18.79
CA SER A 237 -1.97 -1.34 -20.18
C SER A 237 -0.92 -1.95 -21.09
N GLU A 238 0.31 -1.52 -20.94
CA GLU A 238 1.46 -2.02 -21.71
C GLU A 238 1.77 -3.48 -21.37
N ILE A 239 1.64 -3.86 -20.08
CA ILE A 239 1.74 -5.27 -19.66
C ILE A 239 0.63 -6.11 -20.29
N ALA A 240 -0.60 -5.60 -20.39
CA ALA A 240 -1.70 -6.32 -21.06
C ALA A 240 -1.42 -6.49 -22.56
N GLU A 241 -0.91 -5.45 -23.21
CA GLU A 241 -0.52 -5.50 -24.62
C GLU A 241 0.61 -6.50 -24.86
N LEU A 242 1.68 -6.44 -24.05
CA LEU A 242 2.81 -7.36 -24.11
C LEU A 242 2.37 -8.82 -23.90
N SER A 243 1.48 -9.04 -22.94
CA SER A 243 0.90 -10.36 -22.68
C SER A 243 0.09 -10.88 -23.85
N ASN A 244 -0.75 -10.05 -24.48
CA ASN A 244 -1.51 -10.46 -25.67
C ASN A 244 -0.59 -10.72 -26.86
N HIS A 245 0.46 -9.91 -27.05
CA HIS A 245 1.43 -10.02 -28.12
C HIS A 245 2.23 -11.34 -28.04
N PHE A 246 2.69 -11.71 -26.87
CA PHE A 246 3.44 -12.95 -26.66
C PHE A 246 2.58 -14.12 -26.21
N SER A 247 1.26 -13.98 -26.14
CA SER A 247 0.34 -14.98 -25.57
C SER A 247 0.82 -15.48 -24.19
N ALA A 248 1.34 -14.55 -23.38
CA ALA A 248 2.01 -14.83 -22.13
C ALA A 248 1.05 -14.75 -20.94
N PRO A 249 0.87 -15.80 -20.11
CA PRO A 249 0.11 -15.70 -18.87
C PRO A 249 0.72 -14.68 -17.94
N ILE A 250 -0.15 -13.88 -17.26
CA ILE A 250 0.25 -12.89 -16.27
C ILE A 250 0.02 -13.45 -14.88
N PHE A 251 1.11 -13.59 -14.14
CA PHE A 251 1.15 -13.85 -12.71
C PHE A 251 1.31 -12.52 -11.97
N THR A 252 0.64 -12.32 -10.85
CA THR A 252 0.77 -11.09 -10.07
C THR A 252 1.16 -11.36 -8.63
N SER A 253 1.99 -10.45 -8.06
CA SER A 253 2.13 -10.36 -6.61
C SER A 253 0.83 -9.81 -5.98
N PHE A 254 0.70 -9.84 -4.66
CA PHE A 254 -0.44 -9.20 -3.97
C PHE A 254 -0.56 -7.71 -4.31
N ALA A 255 0.56 -6.98 -4.33
CA ALA A 255 0.59 -5.56 -4.70
C ALA A 255 0.37 -5.33 -6.22
N GLY A 256 0.62 -6.35 -7.04
CA GLY A 256 0.44 -6.30 -8.50
C GLY A 256 -0.96 -6.67 -8.99
N ARG A 257 -1.89 -7.01 -8.09
CA ARG A 257 -3.26 -7.41 -8.47
C ARG A 257 -3.93 -6.39 -9.37
N GLY A 258 -4.51 -6.88 -10.48
CA GLY A 258 -5.16 -6.05 -11.49
C GLY A 258 -4.23 -5.47 -12.57
N ILE A 259 -2.90 -5.60 -12.43
CA ILE A 259 -1.97 -5.21 -13.51
C ILE A 259 -2.14 -6.17 -14.68
N GLY A 260 -2.38 -5.60 -15.86
CA GLY A 260 -2.59 -6.39 -17.07
C GLY A 260 -3.94 -7.12 -17.14
N SER A 261 -4.91 -6.81 -16.27
CA SER A 261 -6.22 -7.46 -16.23
C SER A 261 -7.06 -7.34 -17.51
N ALA A 262 -6.73 -6.40 -18.39
CA ALA A 262 -7.35 -6.30 -19.72
C ALA A 262 -6.86 -7.38 -20.71
N SER A 263 -5.81 -8.14 -20.36
CA SER A 263 -5.36 -9.25 -21.20
C SER A 263 -6.21 -10.50 -20.98
N LYS A 264 -6.50 -11.23 -22.07
CA LYS A 264 -7.12 -12.57 -22.02
C LYS A 264 -6.26 -13.62 -21.29
N ASN A 265 -4.97 -13.33 -21.10
CA ASN A 265 -4.02 -14.21 -20.44
C ASN A 265 -3.82 -13.86 -18.96
N TYR A 266 -4.63 -12.97 -18.39
CA TYR A 266 -4.57 -12.62 -16.96
C TYR A 266 -5.06 -13.77 -16.07
N LEU A 267 -4.24 -14.17 -15.09
CA LEU A 267 -4.61 -15.16 -14.08
C LEU A 267 -5.34 -14.49 -12.91
N SER A 268 -6.63 -14.80 -12.72
CA SER A 268 -7.45 -14.30 -11.62
C SER A 268 -7.47 -15.23 -10.39
N ILE A 269 -6.40 -16.00 -10.22
CA ILE A 269 -6.13 -16.89 -9.10
C ILE A 269 -4.75 -16.60 -8.52
N PRO A 270 -4.54 -16.89 -7.22
CA PRO A 270 -3.22 -16.70 -6.63
C PRO A 270 -2.21 -17.71 -7.18
N ILE A 271 -0.95 -17.32 -7.20
CA ILE A 271 0.17 -18.20 -7.56
C ILE A 271 0.29 -19.44 -6.64
N HIS A 272 -0.32 -19.36 -5.45
CA HIS A 272 -0.33 -20.44 -4.45
C HIS A 272 -1.20 -21.66 -4.84
N GLU A 273 -2.05 -21.52 -5.85
CA GLU A 273 -2.81 -22.64 -6.39
C GLU A 273 -1.91 -23.51 -7.30
N ALA A 274 -2.05 -24.83 -7.17
CA ALA A 274 -1.22 -25.77 -7.92
C ALA A 274 -1.29 -25.56 -9.44
N GLU A 275 -2.46 -25.18 -9.95
CA GLU A 275 -2.66 -24.92 -11.38
C GLU A 275 -1.86 -23.70 -11.86
N ALA A 276 -1.76 -22.65 -11.04
CA ALA A 276 -0.96 -21.46 -11.36
C ALA A 276 0.54 -21.78 -11.26
N GLU A 277 0.96 -22.53 -10.23
CA GLU A 277 2.36 -22.93 -10.05
C GLU A 277 2.82 -23.86 -11.16
N ASN A 278 1.97 -24.81 -11.58
CA ASN A 278 2.26 -25.69 -12.72
C ASN A 278 2.42 -24.88 -14.00
N LEU A 279 1.50 -23.94 -14.28
CA LEU A 279 1.60 -23.07 -15.44
C LEU A 279 2.87 -22.23 -15.43
N LEU A 280 3.28 -21.70 -14.27
CA LEU A 280 4.53 -20.96 -14.11
C LEU A 280 5.74 -21.86 -14.45
N SER A 281 5.74 -23.10 -13.99
CA SER A 281 6.83 -24.05 -14.24
C SER A 281 6.95 -24.49 -15.70
N GLU A 282 5.86 -24.34 -16.48
CA GLU A 282 5.86 -24.62 -17.92
C GLU A 282 6.45 -23.50 -18.77
N CYS A 283 6.62 -22.30 -18.21
CA CYS A 283 7.28 -21.21 -18.92
C CYS A 283 8.74 -21.55 -19.21
N GLU A 284 9.24 -21.21 -20.38
CA GLU A 284 10.66 -21.30 -20.73
C GLU A 284 11.44 -20.08 -20.21
N ILE A 285 10.76 -18.93 -20.15
CA ILE A 285 11.30 -17.67 -19.68
C ILE A 285 10.21 -16.90 -18.91
N LEU A 286 10.60 -16.22 -17.84
CA LEU A 286 9.74 -15.33 -17.08
C LEU A 286 10.26 -13.90 -17.12
N LEU A 287 9.41 -12.97 -17.56
CA LEU A 287 9.65 -11.55 -17.53
C LEU A 287 9.07 -10.98 -16.23
N ILE A 288 9.91 -10.46 -15.34
CA ILE A 288 9.54 -9.99 -14.02
C ILE A 288 9.59 -8.47 -14.01
N PHE A 289 8.46 -7.81 -13.79
CA PHE A 289 8.34 -6.36 -13.78
C PHE A 289 8.00 -5.85 -12.38
N GLY A 290 8.91 -5.06 -11.78
CA GLY A 290 8.67 -4.32 -10.55
C GLY A 290 8.24 -5.17 -9.37
N SER A 291 8.92 -6.31 -9.10
CA SER A 291 8.58 -7.23 -8.02
C SER A 291 9.80 -7.63 -7.20
N GLN A 292 9.64 -7.57 -5.89
CA GLN A 292 10.68 -8.03 -4.95
C GLN A 292 10.74 -9.56 -4.82
N LEU A 293 9.73 -10.29 -5.30
CA LEU A 293 9.58 -11.74 -5.16
C LEU A 293 9.76 -12.20 -3.71
N ASP A 294 9.06 -11.53 -2.82
CA ASP A 294 9.09 -11.76 -1.37
C ASP A 294 8.54 -13.14 -0.96
N GLY A 295 8.76 -13.50 0.29
CA GLY A 295 8.38 -14.80 0.81
C GLY A 295 6.88 -15.09 0.73
N MET A 296 6.01 -14.09 0.94
CA MET A 296 4.56 -14.29 0.84
C MET A 296 4.13 -14.65 -0.58
N ASN A 297 4.66 -13.94 -1.58
CA ASN A 297 4.31 -14.18 -2.98
C ASN A 297 4.96 -15.45 -3.56
N THR A 298 5.99 -16.02 -2.92
CA THR A 298 6.78 -17.13 -3.44
C THR A 298 6.75 -18.39 -2.55
N LYS A 299 5.83 -18.50 -1.59
CA LYS A 299 5.77 -19.58 -0.60
C LYS A 299 7.12 -19.74 0.11
N ASN A 300 7.68 -18.67 0.64
CA ASN A 300 9.04 -18.65 1.20
C ASN A 300 10.09 -19.24 0.23
N TRP A 301 10.00 -18.80 -1.05
CA TRP A 301 10.90 -19.20 -2.15
C TRP A 301 10.86 -20.69 -2.51
N SER A 302 9.79 -21.39 -2.15
CA SER A 302 9.60 -22.81 -2.53
C SER A 302 8.98 -22.97 -3.92
N ILE A 303 8.43 -21.91 -4.52
CA ILE A 303 7.88 -21.93 -5.87
C ILE A 303 9.01 -22.22 -6.90
N LYS A 304 8.72 -23.12 -7.84
CA LYS A 304 9.66 -23.45 -8.92
C LYS A 304 9.53 -22.43 -10.04
N PHE A 305 10.52 -21.56 -10.16
CA PHE A 305 10.64 -20.63 -11.29
C PHE A 305 11.13 -21.32 -12.56
N PRO A 306 10.81 -20.78 -13.76
CA PRO A 306 11.44 -21.16 -15.03
C PRO A 306 12.95 -21.03 -14.99
N LYS A 307 13.63 -21.70 -15.92
CA LYS A 307 15.11 -21.68 -15.99
C LYS A 307 15.69 -20.34 -16.40
N LYS A 308 14.95 -19.55 -17.20
CA LYS A 308 15.39 -18.23 -17.67
C LYS A 308 14.55 -17.14 -16.98
N LEU A 309 15.21 -16.24 -16.26
CA LEU A 309 14.57 -15.14 -15.55
C LEU A 309 15.14 -13.81 -16.03
N VAL A 310 14.26 -12.89 -16.40
CA VAL A 310 14.61 -11.49 -16.75
C VAL A 310 13.92 -10.57 -15.78
N LEU A 311 14.70 -9.76 -15.05
CA LEU A 311 14.22 -8.82 -14.05
C LEU A 311 14.30 -7.39 -14.57
N PHE A 312 13.16 -6.69 -14.59
CA PHE A 312 13.04 -5.26 -14.86
C PHE A 312 12.57 -4.56 -13.58
N ASP A 313 13.44 -3.81 -12.94
CA ASP A 313 13.13 -3.13 -11.69
C ASP A 313 13.95 -1.84 -11.52
N ALA A 314 13.36 -0.82 -10.92
CA ALA A 314 14.05 0.42 -10.63
C ALA A 314 15.10 0.28 -9.49
N ASN A 315 14.99 -0.77 -8.67
CA ASN A 315 15.98 -1.15 -7.65
C ASN A 315 16.00 -2.67 -7.48
N PRO A 316 16.72 -3.39 -8.32
CA PRO A 316 16.71 -4.86 -8.34
C PRO A 316 17.36 -5.52 -7.12
N ARG A 317 18.04 -4.74 -6.26
CA ARG A 317 18.83 -5.27 -5.11
C ARG A 317 18.02 -6.15 -4.18
N VAL A 318 16.73 -5.82 -3.96
CA VAL A 318 15.87 -6.62 -3.06
C VAL A 318 15.49 -7.93 -3.72
N ALA A 319 15.02 -7.91 -4.96
CA ALA A 319 14.67 -9.11 -5.72
C ALA A 319 15.86 -10.06 -5.88
N LEU A 320 17.06 -9.53 -6.12
CA LEU A 320 18.29 -10.31 -6.29
C LEU A 320 18.79 -10.99 -5.00
N ARG A 321 18.23 -10.64 -3.83
CA ARG A 321 18.44 -11.45 -2.61
C ARG A 321 17.60 -12.73 -2.62
N ASN A 322 16.52 -12.74 -3.38
CA ASN A 322 15.51 -13.80 -3.39
C ASN A 322 15.65 -14.73 -4.59
N ILE A 323 16.15 -14.22 -5.72
CA ILE A 323 16.35 -14.98 -6.96
C ILE A 323 17.68 -14.65 -7.62
N SER A 324 18.12 -15.57 -8.53
CA SER A 324 19.18 -15.29 -9.50
C SER A 324 18.54 -15.09 -10.86
N ALA A 325 18.66 -13.89 -11.44
CA ALA A 325 18.16 -13.60 -12.78
C ALA A 325 19.27 -13.70 -13.83
N ASP A 326 18.95 -14.21 -15.03
CA ASP A 326 19.90 -14.32 -16.15
C ASP A 326 20.22 -12.96 -16.75
N VAL A 327 19.21 -12.06 -16.77
CA VAL A 327 19.37 -10.68 -17.20
C VAL A 327 18.66 -9.76 -16.21
N VAL A 328 19.33 -8.69 -15.82
CA VAL A 328 18.80 -7.63 -14.94
C VAL A 328 18.85 -6.31 -15.68
N ILE A 329 17.71 -5.65 -15.80
CA ILE A 329 17.57 -4.29 -16.32
C ILE A 329 17.13 -3.40 -15.17
N GLU A 330 18.09 -2.66 -14.60
CA GLU A 330 17.83 -1.66 -13.57
C GLU A 330 17.33 -0.37 -14.23
N SER A 331 16.02 -0.18 -14.25
CA SER A 331 15.40 1.01 -14.83
C SER A 331 13.96 1.22 -14.34
N SER A 332 13.56 2.49 -14.28
CA SER A 332 12.16 2.89 -14.06
C SER A 332 11.38 3.08 -15.37
N LYS A 333 12.03 3.02 -16.54
CA LYS A 333 11.44 3.31 -17.86
C LYS A 333 10.69 2.10 -18.44
N LEU A 334 9.84 1.45 -17.64
CA LEU A 334 9.17 0.19 -18.04
C LEU A 334 8.33 0.34 -19.31
N ALA A 335 7.64 1.47 -19.52
CA ALA A 335 6.83 1.68 -20.74
C ALA A 335 7.69 1.67 -22.01
N MET A 336 8.86 2.32 -21.97
CA MET A 336 9.80 2.33 -23.08
C MET A 336 10.36 0.92 -23.33
N ILE A 337 10.74 0.20 -22.27
CA ILE A 337 11.23 -1.18 -22.36
C ILE A 337 10.18 -2.06 -23.03
N ILE A 338 8.93 -2.00 -22.58
CA ILE A 338 7.83 -2.81 -23.14
C ILE A 338 7.61 -2.46 -24.62
N SER A 339 7.65 -1.17 -24.99
CA SER A 339 7.53 -0.73 -26.37
C SER A 339 8.62 -1.32 -27.28
N GLU A 340 9.86 -1.46 -26.78
CA GLU A 340 10.93 -2.11 -27.52
C GLU A 340 10.71 -3.63 -27.64
N LEU A 341 10.23 -4.29 -26.58
CA LEU A 341 9.93 -5.74 -26.61
C LEU A 341 8.81 -6.07 -27.60
N LEU A 342 7.83 -5.19 -27.76
CA LEU A 342 6.73 -5.35 -28.73
C LEU A 342 7.17 -5.32 -30.21
N LYS A 343 8.41 -4.91 -30.51
CA LYS A 343 8.96 -4.98 -31.88
C LYS A 343 9.38 -6.39 -32.32
N LEU A 344 9.54 -7.32 -31.34
CA LEU A 344 9.78 -8.72 -31.66
C LEU A 344 8.53 -9.36 -32.26
N GLU A 345 8.71 -10.48 -32.94
CA GLU A 345 7.59 -11.29 -33.46
C GLU A 345 6.73 -11.82 -32.31
N GLY A 346 5.40 -11.74 -32.47
CA GLY A 346 4.44 -12.28 -31.51
C GLY A 346 4.55 -13.81 -31.36
N ARG A 347 3.83 -14.36 -30.38
CA ARG A 347 3.85 -15.82 -30.13
C ARG A 347 2.44 -16.41 -30.21
N ASP A 348 2.37 -17.66 -30.62
CA ASP A 348 1.14 -18.44 -30.61
C ASP A 348 0.65 -18.72 -29.18
N GLN A 349 -0.66 -18.90 -29.04
CA GLN A 349 -1.26 -19.25 -27.75
C GLN A 349 -0.77 -20.62 -27.29
N TRP A 350 -0.17 -20.67 -26.10
CA TRP A 350 0.36 -21.91 -25.53
C TRP A 350 -0.34 -22.32 -24.22
N ALA A 351 -1.05 -21.40 -23.58
CA ALA A 351 -1.80 -21.64 -22.34
C ALA A 351 -3.16 -20.90 -22.38
N ASP A 352 -4.15 -21.43 -21.71
CA ASP A 352 -5.46 -20.81 -21.51
C ASP A 352 -5.64 -20.37 -20.05
N ALA A 353 -5.10 -19.20 -19.73
CA ALA A 353 -5.11 -18.65 -18.37
C ALA A 353 -6.54 -18.41 -17.85
N ALA A 354 -7.46 -18.03 -18.74
CA ALA A 354 -8.87 -17.80 -18.39
C ALA A 354 -9.57 -19.11 -17.98
N LYS A 355 -9.36 -20.18 -18.75
CA LYS A 355 -9.90 -21.51 -18.45
C LYS A 355 -9.31 -22.03 -17.13
N ILE A 356 -7.99 -21.97 -16.97
CA ILE A 356 -7.29 -22.38 -15.74
C ILE A 356 -7.87 -21.65 -14.53
N SER A 357 -8.00 -20.32 -14.63
CA SER A 357 -8.59 -19.50 -13.54
C SER A 357 -10.02 -19.93 -13.22
N THR A 358 -10.85 -20.14 -14.24
CA THR A 358 -12.27 -20.51 -14.06
C THR A 358 -12.41 -21.89 -13.41
N GLU A 359 -11.65 -22.89 -13.87
CA GLU A 359 -11.69 -24.24 -13.34
C GLU A 359 -11.15 -24.30 -11.91
N THR A 360 -10.07 -23.60 -11.62
CA THR A 360 -9.50 -23.50 -10.26
C THR A 360 -10.48 -22.83 -9.30
N ARG A 361 -11.03 -21.67 -9.66
CA ARG A 361 -12.04 -20.98 -8.83
C ARG A 361 -13.27 -21.85 -8.58
N LYS A 362 -13.74 -22.60 -9.61
CA LYS A 362 -14.84 -23.56 -9.47
C LYS A 362 -14.47 -24.68 -8.50
N ARG A 363 -13.28 -25.27 -8.62
CA ARG A 363 -12.79 -26.31 -7.71
C ARG A 363 -12.77 -25.81 -6.26
N VAL A 364 -12.20 -24.62 -6.01
CA VAL A 364 -12.14 -24.01 -4.68
C VAL A 364 -13.56 -23.75 -4.14
N SER A 365 -14.46 -23.21 -4.96
CA SER A 365 -15.85 -22.91 -4.55
C SER A 365 -16.71 -24.15 -4.21
N LEU A 366 -16.32 -25.32 -4.71
CA LEU A 366 -16.99 -26.58 -4.43
C LEU A 366 -16.38 -27.33 -3.23
N SER A 367 -15.21 -26.91 -2.75
CA SER A 367 -14.58 -27.53 -1.58
C SER A 367 -15.23 -27.05 -0.29
N ASP A 368 -15.32 -27.94 0.71
CA ASP A 368 -15.90 -27.61 2.02
C ASP A 368 -15.19 -26.40 2.67
N LYS A 369 -13.86 -26.33 2.55
CA LYS A 369 -13.03 -25.26 3.10
C LYS A 369 -13.14 -23.94 2.30
N GLY A 370 -13.40 -24.00 0.99
CA GLY A 370 -13.42 -22.83 0.12
C GLY A 370 -14.78 -22.20 -0.13
N LYS A 371 -15.86 -22.98 0.05
CA LYS A 371 -17.22 -22.59 -0.35
C LYS A 371 -17.65 -21.24 0.26
N ALA A 372 -17.55 -21.07 1.56
CA ALA A 372 -17.98 -19.85 2.23
C ALA A 372 -17.11 -18.64 1.83
N GLY A 373 -15.78 -18.81 1.77
CA GLY A 373 -14.85 -17.76 1.33
C GLY A 373 -15.09 -17.33 -0.11
N MET A 374 -15.31 -18.27 -1.04
CA MET A 374 -15.63 -17.96 -2.44
C MET A 374 -17.03 -17.34 -2.59
N THR A 375 -17.99 -17.65 -1.70
CA THR A 375 -19.29 -16.98 -1.66
C THR A 375 -19.12 -15.51 -1.27
N LEU A 376 -18.31 -15.21 -0.25
CA LEU A 376 -17.94 -13.83 0.13
C LEU A 376 -17.30 -13.09 -1.06
N VAL A 377 -16.28 -13.67 -1.68
CA VAL A 377 -15.60 -13.08 -2.84
C VAL A 377 -16.59 -12.81 -3.98
N SER A 378 -17.45 -13.78 -4.31
CA SER A 378 -18.47 -13.65 -5.36
C SER A 378 -19.50 -12.56 -5.04
N ALA A 379 -19.86 -12.38 -3.75
CA ALA A 379 -20.76 -11.31 -3.33
C ALA A 379 -20.15 -9.93 -3.60
N ILE A 380 -18.88 -9.75 -3.27
CA ILE A 380 -18.15 -8.50 -3.53
C ILE A 380 -18.01 -8.24 -5.04
N GLU A 381 -17.58 -9.25 -5.82
CA GLU A 381 -17.40 -9.13 -7.29
C GLU A 381 -18.69 -8.71 -8.01
N LYS A 382 -19.83 -9.24 -7.60
CA LYS A 382 -21.13 -8.96 -8.24
C LYS A 382 -21.71 -7.61 -7.87
N SER A 383 -21.30 -7.02 -6.75
CA SER A 383 -22.04 -5.92 -6.13
C SER A 383 -21.20 -4.67 -5.87
N TRP A 384 -19.87 -4.79 -5.90
CA TRP A 384 -18.99 -3.65 -5.66
C TRP A 384 -18.35 -3.19 -6.96
N PRO A 385 -18.69 -1.98 -7.46
CA PRO A 385 -18.20 -1.45 -8.73
C PRO A 385 -16.67 -1.38 -8.80
N ILE A 386 -16.13 -1.57 -10.00
CA ILE A 386 -14.69 -1.55 -10.26
C ILE A 386 -14.05 -0.20 -9.91
N GLU A 387 -14.80 0.90 -10.03
CA GLU A 387 -14.32 2.26 -9.75
C GLU A 387 -14.10 2.48 -8.25
N ASN A 388 -14.85 1.76 -7.42
CA ASN A 388 -14.81 1.89 -5.97
C ASN A 388 -13.58 1.18 -5.39
N ASN A 389 -13.13 1.67 -4.24
CA ASN A 389 -11.96 1.12 -3.56
C ASN A 389 -12.34 0.00 -2.59
N ILE A 390 -11.39 -0.90 -2.36
CA ILE A 390 -11.50 -1.97 -1.36
C ILE A 390 -10.23 -1.90 -0.49
N VAL A 391 -10.43 -1.94 0.82
CA VAL A 391 -9.35 -2.05 1.81
C VAL A 391 -9.57 -3.33 2.60
N CYS A 392 -8.56 -4.16 2.73
CA CYS A 392 -8.62 -5.39 3.52
C CYS A 392 -7.71 -5.28 4.73
N ASP A 393 -8.18 -5.80 5.88
CA ASP A 393 -7.33 -6.02 7.04
C ASP A 393 -6.82 -7.47 7.08
N MET A 394 -5.91 -7.77 7.98
CA MET A 394 -5.38 -9.10 8.27
C MET A 394 -6.43 -9.94 9.01
N ALA A 395 -7.41 -10.41 8.27
CA ALA A 395 -8.51 -11.25 8.75
C ALA A 395 -8.81 -12.34 7.71
N ILE A 396 -9.45 -13.45 8.10
CA ILE A 396 -9.77 -14.55 7.17
C ILE A 396 -10.61 -14.03 5.99
N SER A 397 -11.60 -13.16 6.25
CA SER A 397 -12.38 -12.49 5.21
C SER A 397 -11.53 -11.60 4.30
N GLY A 398 -10.57 -10.85 4.87
CA GLY A 398 -9.61 -10.04 4.15
C GLY A 398 -8.66 -10.88 3.28
N TYR A 399 -8.25 -12.06 3.77
CA TYR A 399 -7.41 -13.00 3.01
C TYR A 399 -8.15 -13.52 1.77
N TRP A 400 -9.39 -13.97 1.91
CA TRP A 400 -10.18 -14.40 0.76
C TRP A 400 -10.33 -13.27 -0.27
N THR A 401 -10.69 -12.09 0.19
CA THR A 401 -10.88 -10.92 -0.68
C THR A 401 -9.57 -10.50 -1.37
N GLY A 402 -8.50 -10.33 -0.60
CA GLY A 402 -7.19 -9.89 -1.12
C GLY A 402 -6.59 -10.83 -2.14
N VAL A 403 -6.91 -12.13 -2.08
CA VAL A 403 -6.27 -13.17 -2.88
C VAL A 403 -7.14 -13.63 -4.05
N TYR A 404 -8.44 -13.86 -3.85
CA TYR A 404 -9.32 -14.46 -4.86
C TYR A 404 -10.24 -13.47 -5.56
N LEU A 405 -10.40 -12.23 -5.06
CA LEU A 405 -11.21 -11.25 -5.78
C LEU A 405 -10.64 -11.04 -7.19
N HIS A 406 -11.46 -11.14 -8.21
CA HIS A 406 -11.05 -10.76 -9.56
C HIS A 406 -10.94 -9.24 -9.63
N THR A 407 -9.72 -8.75 -9.72
CA THR A 407 -9.43 -7.32 -9.86
C THR A 407 -9.38 -6.92 -11.33
N ASN A 408 -10.11 -5.89 -11.70
CA ASN A 408 -10.22 -5.43 -13.09
C ASN A 408 -9.36 -4.18 -13.37
N ARG A 409 -8.73 -3.63 -12.34
CA ARG A 409 -7.77 -2.53 -12.43
C ARG A 409 -6.71 -2.66 -11.35
N PRO A 410 -5.50 -2.16 -11.58
CA PRO A 410 -4.52 -1.99 -10.50
C PRO A 410 -5.06 -1.03 -9.43
N ARG A 411 -4.56 -1.14 -8.22
CA ARG A 411 -4.94 -0.29 -7.06
C ARG A 411 -6.42 -0.37 -6.65
N GLN A 412 -7.16 -1.39 -7.09
CA GLN A 412 -8.53 -1.62 -6.64
C GLN A 412 -8.58 -2.08 -5.18
N ILE A 413 -7.56 -2.84 -4.76
CA ILE A 413 -7.44 -3.39 -3.40
C ILE A 413 -6.20 -2.80 -2.73
N ALA A 414 -6.38 -2.28 -1.51
CA ALA A 414 -5.31 -2.02 -0.55
C ALA A 414 -5.27 -3.16 0.47
N TYR A 415 -4.14 -3.85 0.58
CA TYR A 415 -3.94 -4.99 1.46
C TYR A 415 -2.57 -4.89 2.15
N PRO A 416 -2.44 -5.07 3.48
CA PRO A 416 -1.22 -4.80 4.23
C PRO A 416 -0.18 -5.92 4.05
N VAL A 417 0.48 -5.94 2.91
CA VAL A 417 1.47 -6.97 2.54
C VAL A 417 2.92 -6.62 2.91
N GLY A 418 3.16 -5.44 3.47
CA GLY A 418 4.50 -5.02 3.90
C GLY A 418 4.95 -5.76 5.15
N TRP A 419 4.34 -5.47 6.26
CA TRP A 419 4.56 -6.15 7.55
C TRP A 419 3.40 -7.05 7.96
N GLY A 420 2.28 -7.02 7.25
CA GLY A 420 1.09 -7.77 7.61
C GLY A 420 0.45 -7.23 8.89
N THR A 421 0.38 -5.93 9.03
CA THR A 421 -0.06 -5.28 10.27
C THR A 421 -1.56 -5.44 10.49
N LEU A 422 -1.92 -6.07 11.62
CA LEU A 422 -3.29 -6.16 12.10
C LEU A 422 -3.76 -4.77 12.56
N GLY A 423 -5.01 -4.42 12.23
CA GLY A 423 -5.58 -3.10 12.53
C GLY A 423 -5.26 -2.02 11.50
N PHE A 424 -4.68 -2.39 10.37
CA PHE A 424 -4.48 -1.52 9.21
C PHE A 424 -5.81 -1.04 8.63
N GLY A 425 -6.81 -1.93 8.54
CA GLY A 425 -7.98 -1.78 7.68
C GLY A 425 -8.79 -0.51 7.89
N LEU A 426 -9.29 -0.28 9.12
CA LEU A 426 -10.15 0.87 9.38
C LEU A 426 -9.43 2.21 9.18
N PRO A 427 -8.26 2.47 9.79
CA PRO A 427 -7.57 3.72 9.55
C PRO A 427 -7.11 3.89 8.10
N ALA A 428 -6.66 2.84 7.41
CA ALA A 428 -6.25 2.95 6.01
C ALA A 428 -7.42 3.28 5.08
N SER A 429 -8.65 2.82 5.41
CA SER A 429 -9.83 3.12 4.61
C SER A 429 -10.28 4.58 4.68
N LEU A 430 -9.84 5.34 5.69
CA LEU A 430 -10.07 6.79 5.76
C LEU A 430 -9.46 7.52 4.56
N GLY A 431 -8.29 7.06 4.09
CA GLY A 431 -7.60 7.66 2.95
C GLY A 431 -8.44 7.66 1.68
N PRO A 432 -8.72 6.50 1.07
CA PRO A 432 -9.49 6.42 -0.16
C PRO A 432 -10.93 6.95 0.01
N SER A 433 -11.60 6.73 1.14
CA SER A 433 -12.96 7.25 1.35
C SER A 433 -13.00 8.78 1.42
N SER A 434 -11.92 9.44 1.86
CA SER A 434 -11.83 10.90 1.88
C SER A 434 -11.82 11.54 0.49
N THR A 435 -11.62 10.76 -0.58
CA THR A 435 -11.74 11.25 -1.98
C THR A 435 -13.20 11.39 -2.44
N GLY A 436 -14.16 10.94 -1.64
CA GLY A 436 -15.58 10.92 -1.99
C GLY A 436 -16.03 9.66 -2.74
N LEU A 437 -15.11 8.76 -3.10
CA LEU A 437 -15.45 7.47 -3.70
C LEU A 437 -15.84 6.47 -2.61
N ALA A 438 -16.91 5.69 -2.90
CA ALA A 438 -17.31 4.63 -1.99
C ALA A 438 -16.16 3.64 -1.76
N THR A 439 -15.90 3.35 -0.50
CA THR A 439 -14.83 2.45 -0.07
C THR A 439 -15.42 1.30 0.73
N LEU A 440 -15.04 0.07 0.40
CA LEU A 440 -15.36 -1.13 1.17
C LEU A 440 -14.15 -1.49 2.04
N LEU A 441 -14.34 -1.51 3.34
CA LEU A 441 -13.42 -2.15 4.26
C LEU A 441 -13.86 -3.58 4.52
N VAL A 442 -12.98 -4.56 4.33
CA VAL A 442 -13.19 -5.95 4.73
C VAL A 442 -12.26 -6.27 5.89
N CYS A 443 -12.81 -6.46 7.08
CA CYS A 443 -12.04 -6.66 8.30
C CYS A 443 -12.65 -7.71 9.23
N GLY A 444 -11.85 -8.17 10.18
CA GLY A 444 -12.30 -9.00 11.29
C GLY A 444 -12.49 -8.17 12.57
N ASP A 445 -13.22 -8.75 13.52
CA ASP A 445 -13.45 -8.18 14.84
C ASP A 445 -12.16 -7.90 15.62
N GLY A 446 -11.17 -8.81 15.54
CA GLY A 446 -9.88 -8.62 16.18
C GLY A 446 -9.07 -7.46 15.58
N GLY A 447 -9.15 -7.26 14.23
CA GLY A 447 -8.43 -6.19 13.55
C GLY A 447 -9.05 -4.81 13.79
N ILE A 448 -10.37 -4.69 13.63
CA ILE A 448 -11.06 -3.40 13.79
C ILE A 448 -10.89 -2.83 15.21
N ALA A 449 -10.71 -3.71 16.22
CA ALA A 449 -10.55 -3.31 17.62
C ALA A 449 -9.33 -2.40 17.85
N PHE A 450 -8.28 -2.51 17.03
CA PHE A 450 -7.09 -1.65 17.11
C PHE A 450 -7.37 -0.18 16.76
N GLY A 451 -8.38 0.09 15.95
CA GLY A 451 -8.68 1.41 15.44
C GLY A 451 -10.11 1.89 15.69
N LEU A 452 -10.85 1.31 16.66
CA LEU A 452 -12.26 1.65 16.93
C LEU A 452 -12.52 3.14 17.12
N GLY A 453 -11.54 3.89 17.65
CA GLY A 453 -11.63 5.34 17.78
C GLY A 453 -11.88 6.07 16.46
N GLU A 454 -11.46 5.49 15.34
CA GLU A 454 -11.63 6.10 14.01
C GLU A 454 -13.07 6.03 13.49
N LEU A 455 -13.98 5.27 14.14
CA LEU A 455 -15.42 5.39 13.88
C LEU A 455 -15.92 6.83 14.12
N ALA A 456 -15.29 7.54 15.07
CA ALA A 456 -15.56 8.97 15.28
C ALA A 456 -15.12 9.82 14.08
N THR A 457 -13.96 9.52 13.48
CA THR A 457 -13.49 10.20 12.27
C THR A 457 -14.42 9.90 11.09
N VAL A 458 -14.80 8.63 10.90
CA VAL A 458 -15.74 8.21 9.85
C VAL A 458 -17.06 8.96 9.95
N ALA A 459 -17.59 9.08 11.17
CA ALA A 459 -18.86 9.79 11.43
C ALA A 459 -18.71 11.31 11.27
N GLN A 460 -17.63 11.91 11.77
CA GLN A 460 -17.38 13.34 11.68
C GLN A 460 -17.24 13.81 10.24
N GLU A 461 -16.45 13.11 9.46
CA GLU A 461 -16.15 13.44 8.05
C GLU A 461 -17.22 12.90 7.09
N GLN A 462 -18.25 12.20 7.58
CA GLN A 462 -19.32 11.58 6.77
C GLN A 462 -18.76 10.78 5.58
N LEU A 463 -17.75 9.97 5.86
CA LEU A 463 -17.05 9.24 4.82
C LEU A 463 -17.92 8.17 4.15
N PRO A 464 -17.91 8.01 2.81
CA PRO A 464 -18.64 6.97 2.09
C PRO A 464 -17.97 5.60 2.30
N LEU A 465 -17.91 5.15 3.56
CA LEU A 465 -17.24 3.93 4.00
C LEU A 465 -18.25 2.86 4.41
N THR A 466 -18.20 1.71 3.74
CA THR A 466 -18.90 0.49 4.16
C THR A 466 -17.91 -0.44 4.84
N ILE A 467 -18.12 -0.71 6.11
CA ILE A 467 -17.31 -1.62 6.93
C ILE A 467 -17.98 -2.99 6.90
N LEU A 468 -17.46 -3.93 6.10
CA LEU A 468 -17.86 -5.33 6.13
C LEU A 468 -17.06 -6.01 7.25
N LEU A 469 -17.71 -6.14 8.39
CA LEU A 469 -17.15 -6.69 9.61
C LEU A 469 -17.48 -8.19 9.69
N HIS A 470 -16.47 -9.02 9.65
CA HIS A 470 -16.56 -10.45 9.92
C HIS A 470 -16.22 -10.70 11.39
N ASP A 471 -17.24 -11.01 12.19
CA ASP A 471 -17.09 -11.33 13.61
C ASP A 471 -17.05 -12.85 13.80
N ASP A 472 -15.88 -13.39 14.05
CA ASP A 472 -15.67 -14.81 14.38
C ASP A 472 -15.30 -15.02 15.86
N GLY A 473 -15.42 -13.99 16.70
CA GLY A 473 -15.18 -14.01 18.13
C GLY A 473 -13.72 -13.92 18.54
N GLY A 474 -12.86 -13.32 17.69
CA GLY A 474 -11.46 -13.06 18.05
C GLY A 474 -10.45 -13.13 16.93
N TYR A 475 -9.27 -13.67 17.23
CA TYR A 475 -8.20 -13.85 16.24
C TYR A 475 -8.34 -15.19 15.54
N GLY A 476 -9.33 -15.30 14.63
CA GLY A 476 -9.71 -16.55 13.97
C GLY A 476 -8.57 -17.27 13.27
N MET A 477 -7.66 -16.55 12.63
CA MET A 477 -6.48 -17.14 12.00
C MET A 477 -5.55 -17.80 13.02
N LEU A 478 -5.28 -17.14 14.14
CA LEU A 478 -4.40 -17.69 15.19
C LEU A 478 -5.07 -18.84 15.93
N ARG A 479 -6.39 -18.77 16.09
CA ARG A 479 -7.20 -19.88 16.62
C ARG A 479 -7.07 -21.12 15.73
N PHE A 480 -7.22 -20.95 14.42
CA PHE A 480 -7.01 -22.00 13.45
C PHE A 480 -5.60 -22.60 13.55
N ASP A 481 -4.56 -21.77 13.70
CA ASP A 481 -3.18 -22.23 13.85
C ASP A 481 -2.99 -23.09 15.10
N GLN A 482 -3.52 -22.63 16.23
CA GLN A 482 -3.45 -23.39 17.47
C GLN A 482 -4.16 -24.76 17.34
N GLN A 483 -5.32 -24.79 16.65
CA GLN A 483 -6.05 -26.05 16.39
C GLN A 483 -5.24 -27.01 15.51
N VAL A 484 -4.66 -26.53 14.40
CA VAL A 484 -3.84 -27.35 13.49
C VAL A 484 -2.60 -27.89 14.21
N MET A 485 -1.98 -27.08 15.06
CA MET A 485 -0.83 -27.49 15.87
C MET A 485 -1.20 -28.35 17.10
N HIS A 486 -2.48 -28.68 17.27
CA HIS A 486 -2.99 -29.38 18.46
C HIS A 486 -2.67 -28.69 19.79
N HIS A 487 -2.59 -27.35 19.77
CA HIS A 487 -2.42 -26.54 20.98
C HIS A 487 -3.77 -26.08 21.52
N PRO A 488 -3.90 -25.89 22.84
CA PRO A 488 -5.11 -25.28 23.42
C PRO A 488 -5.23 -23.82 22.97
N GLU A 489 -6.47 -23.39 22.72
CA GLU A 489 -6.77 -21.99 22.37
C GLU A 489 -6.45 -21.07 23.54
N ARG A 490 -5.50 -20.14 23.34
CA ARG A 490 -5.07 -19.18 24.36
C ARG A 490 -4.86 -17.79 23.75
N GLY A 491 -5.51 -16.78 24.33
CA GLY A 491 -5.39 -15.39 23.93
C GLY A 491 -5.99 -15.06 22.56
N VAL A 492 -6.76 -15.95 21.97
CA VAL A 492 -7.33 -15.81 20.62
C VAL A 492 -8.83 -15.55 20.62
N ASN A 493 -9.52 -15.85 21.72
CA ASN A 493 -10.94 -15.56 21.91
C ASN A 493 -11.08 -14.19 22.57
N LEU A 494 -11.86 -13.30 21.95
CA LEU A 494 -12.03 -11.91 22.39
C LEU A 494 -13.46 -11.67 22.88
N PHE A 495 -13.61 -10.72 23.79
CA PHE A 495 -14.89 -10.14 24.13
C PHE A 495 -15.18 -8.98 23.18
N ASN A 496 -16.17 -9.13 22.32
CA ASN A 496 -16.58 -8.11 21.37
C ASN A 496 -17.69 -7.22 21.93
N PRO A 497 -17.73 -5.95 21.54
CA PRO A 497 -18.84 -5.06 21.88
C PRO A 497 -20.12 -5.49 21.15
N ASN A 498 -21.26 -5.00 21.60
CA ASN A 498 -22.46 -5.05 20.78
C ASN A 498 -22.29 -4.08 19.58
N TRP A 499 -21.97 -4.63 18.41
CA TRP A 499 -21.64 -3.84 17.21
C TRP A 499 -22.77 -2.91 16.77
N LYS A 500 -24.03 -3.33 16.95
CA LYS A 500 -25.20 -2.48 16.65
C LYS A 500 -25.25 -1.27 17.55
N VAL A 501 -25.08 -1.45 18.85
CA VAL A 501 -25.09 -0.34 19.83
C VAL A 501 -23.89 0.57 19.60
N LEU A 502 -22.72 -0.01 19.29
CA LEU A 502 -21.52 0.76 18.98
C LEU A 502 -21.72 1.64 17.72
N ALA A 503 -22.21 1.07 16.62
CA ALA A 503 -22.50 1.83 15.41
C ALA A 503 -23.49 2.98 15.68
N GLN A 504 -24.58 2.68 16.38
CA GLN A 504 -25.59 3.68 16.76
C GLN A 504 -25.03 4.81 17.61
N SER A 505 -24.06 4.54 18.50
CA SER A 505 -23.43 5.57 19.35
C SER A 505 -22.63 6.59 18.56
N PHE A 506 -22.16 6.22 17.36
CA PHE A 506 -21.49 7.14 16.41
C PHE A 506 -22.44 7.68 15.32
N GLY A 507 -23.73 7.30 15.33
CA GLY A 507 -24.67 7.68 14.26
C GLY A 507 -24.38 6.96 12.93
N ILE A 508 -23.69 5.81 12.96
CA ILE A 508 -23.37 4.98 11.79
C ILE A 508 -24.47 3.95 11.58
N GLU A 509 -24.89 3.76 10.34
CA GLU A 509 -25.86 2.72 9.98
C GLU A 509 -25.33 1.33 10.32
N PHE A 510 -26.20 0.47 10.86
CA PHE A 510 -25.87 -0.92 11.14
C PHE A 510 -26.76 -1.87 10.35
N VAL A 511 -26.16 -2.82 9.66
CA VAL A 511 -26.87 -3.86 8.89
C VAL A 511 -26.36 -5.23 9.36
N ASP A 512 -27.26 -6.03 9.89
CA ASP A 512 -27.02 -7.45 10.16
C ASP A 512 -27.29 -8.25 8.88
N SER A 513 -26.32 -9.02 8.42
CA SER A 513 -26.39 -9.72 7.13
C SER A 513 -25.84 -11.15 7.23
N ASP A 514 -26.06 -11.89 6.18
CA ASP A 514 -25.46 -13.20 5.92
C ASP A 514 -24.87 -13.21 4.50
N LEU A 515 -24.06 -14.21 4.17
CA LEU A 515 -23.41 -14.31 2.86
C LEU A 515 -24.40 -14.36 1.68
N ASN A 516 -25.66 -14.82 1.90
CA ASN A 516 -26.66 -14.90 0.83
C ASN A 516 -27.27 -13.52 0.53
N LYS A 517 -27.50 -12.70 1.57
CA LYS A 517 -28.05 -11.35 1.45
C LYS A 517 -26.98 -10.30 1.11
N LEU A 518 -25.73 -10.63 1.36
CA LEU A 518 -24.60 -9.72 1.19
C LEU A 518 -24.55 -9.03 -0.18
N PRO A 519 -24.81 -9.70 -1.33
CA PRO A 519 -24.81 -9.03 -2.63
C PRO A 519 -25.79 -7.85 -2.72
N GLU A 520 -27.01 -8.02 -2.20
CA GLU A 520 -28.03 -6.95 -2.20
C GLU A 520 -27.63 -5.79 -1.27
N VAL A 521 -27.08 -6.11 -0.10
CA VAL A 521 -26.61 -5.11 0.85
C VAL A 521 -25.46 -4.32 0.25
N LEU A 522 -24.44 -4.98 -0.31
CA LEU A 522 -23.29 -4.30 -0.91
C LEU A 522 -23.66 -3.47 -2.14
N ALA A 523 -24.60 -3.93 -2.97
CA ALA A 523 -25.08 -3.15 -4.11
C ALA A 523 -25.73 -1.83 -3.67
N LYS A 524 -26.51 -1.82 -2.60
CA LYS A 524 -27.08 -0.60 -2.02
C LYS A 524 -26.02 0.30 -1.43
N ARG A 525 -25.02 -0.29 -0.75
CA ARG A 525 -23.95 0.44 -0.07
C ARG A 525 -22.94 1.05 -1.05
N SER A 526 -22.71 0.41 -2.19
CA SER A 526 -21.72 0.85 -3.19
C SER A 526 -22.01 2.22 -3.83
N VAL A 527 -23.24 2.70 -3.72
CA VAL A 527 -23.70 4.01 -4.20
C VAL A 527 -24.08 4.97 -3.06
N SER A 528 -23.89 4.55 -1.81
CA SER A 528 -24.24 5.36 -0.64
C SER A 528 -23.09 6.28 -0.25
N SER A 529 -23.41 7.52 0.07
CA SER A 529 -22.47 8.51 0.62
C SER A 529 -22.35 8.45 2.16
N ALA A 530 -23.23 7.71 2.84
CA ALA A 530 -23.21 7.60 4.30
C ALA A 530 -22.45 6.36 4.78
N PRO A 531 -21.75 6.42 5.94
CA PRO A 531 -21.06 5.26 6.48
C PRO A 531 -22.01 4.17 6.99
N ALA A 532 -21.56 2.90 6.93
CA ALA A 532 -22.28 1.78 7.53
C ALA A 532 -21.35 0.69 8.03
N ILE A 533 -21.79 -0.05 9.04
CA ILE A 533 -21.23 -1.34 9.45
C ILE A 533 -22.18 -2.45 8.99
N VAL A 534 -21.67 -3.36 8.17
CA VAL A 534 -22.35 -4.57 7.71
C VAL A 534 -21.70 -5.75 8.44
N LEU A 535 -22.44 -6.40 9.31
CA LEU A 535 -21.95 -7.53 10.11
C LEU A 535 -22.28 -8.86 9.42
N ILE A 536 -21.27 -9.74 9.35
CA ILE A 536 -21.42 -11.17 9.02
C ILE A 536 -20.73 -12.00 10.09
N THR A 537 -21.31 -13.19 10.38
CA THR A 537 -20.82 -14.10 11.46
C THR A 537 -20.61 -15.53 10.98
N GLU A 538 -20.73 -15.79 9.66
CA GLU A 538 -20.50 -17.12 9.12
C GLU A 538 -19.05 -17.56 9.29
N SER A 539 -18.86 -18.81 9.63
CA SER A 539 -17.53 -19.41 9.75
C SER A 539 -16.83 -19.46 8.39
N LEU A 540 -15.67 -18.84 8.30
CA LEU A 540 -14.79 -18.89 7.14
C LEU A 540 -13.55 -19.73 7.46
N TYR A 541 -13.17 -20.60 6.55
CA TYR A 541 -11.90 -21.32 6.63
C TYR A 541 -10.78 -20.47 6.02
N PRO A 542 -9.55 -20.43 6.56
CA PRO A 542 -8.46 -19.70 5.95
C PRO A 542 -8.12 -20.25 4.55
N PRO A 543 -7.88 -19.38 3.54
CA PRO A 543 -7.41 -19.84 2.24
C PRO A 543 -5.94 -20.32 2.32
N LYS A 544 -5.56 -21.24 1.43
CA LYS A 544 -4.19 -21.80 1.38
C LYS A 544 -3.07 -20.79 1.26
N SER A 545 -3.37 -19.62 0.71
CA SER A 545 -2.41 -18.56 0.39
C SER A 545 -1.95 -17.71 1.58
N THR A 546 -2.41 -17.97 2.81
CA THR A 546 -2.29 -16.99 3.91
C THR A 546 -1.22 -17.29 4.93
N SER A 547 -0.41 -18.33 4.76
CA SER A 547 0.50 -18.73 5.83
C SER A 547 1.70 -19.52 5.35
N PRO A 548 2.83 -19.48 6.09
CA PRO A 548 3.96 -20.39 5.88
C PRO A 548 3.60 -21.90 5.97
N ARG A 549 2.34 -22.24 6.16
CA ARG A 549 1.78 -23.60 6.24
C ARG A 549 1.55 -24.28 4.88
N TRP A 550 2.05 -23.71 3.80
CA TRP A 550 1.95 -24.30 2.46
C TRP A 550 2.67 -25.64 2.30
N SER A 551 3.51 -26.02 3.27
CA SER A 551 4.32 -27.24 3.24
C SER A 551 3.70 -28.42 3.98
N GLU A 552 2.51 -28.29 4.55
CA GLU A 552 1.89 -29.31 5.40
C GLU A 552 0.68 -30.02 4.73
N GLU A 553 0.80 -30.36 3.45
CA GLU A 553 -0.09 -31.35 2.80
C GLU A 553 0.70 -32.47 2.18
#